data_30e342bc185e0223ee4dd6482b37ac91
#
_entry.id   30e342bc185e0223ee4dd6482b37ac91
#
_cell.length_a   1.000
_cell.length_b   1.000
_cell.length_c   1.000
_cell.angle_alpha   90.00
_cell.angle_beta   90.00
_cell.angle_gamma   90.00
#
_symmetry.space_group_name_H-M   'P 1'
#
loop_
_entity.id
_entity.type
_entity.pdbx_description
1 polymer ?
#
loop_
_entity_poly.entity_id
_entity_poly.type
_entity_poly.pdbx_seq_one_letter_code
_entity_poly.pdbx_strand_id
1 'polypeptide(L)'
;IAPAGVKVKVKPHHGGQGYVTPTDSIGYKAANKAYTETFGVPAIPVRSGGSIPIVALFEKELKSKTILMGFGLDSDAIHSPNEHFGIFNYLKGIETIPLFYKYFVEMDK
;
A
#
# COMPACT_ATOMS: atom_id res chain seq x y z
N ILE A 1 -18.05 3.78 -24.61
CA ILE A 1 -18.78 4.07 -25.87
C ILE A 1 -18.05 5.20 -26.56
N ALA A 2 -17.54 4.97 -27.78
CA ALA A 2 -16.85 6.00 -28.55
C ALA A 2 -17.88 6.89 -29.28
N PRO A 3 -17.67 8.22 -29.33
CA PRO A 3 -18.50 9.12 -30.12
C PRO A 3 -18.46 8.79 -31.62
N ALA A 4 -19.49 9.21 -32.37
CA ALA A 4 -19.53 9.04 -33.82
C ALA A 4 -18.29 9.68 -34.47
N GLY A 5 -17.63 8.97 -35.37
CA GLY A 5 -16.42 9.42 -36.07
C GLY A 5 -15.10 9.14 -35.32
N VAL A 6 -15.15 8.65 -34.08
CA VAL A 6 -13.96 8.25 -33.33
C VAL A 6 -13.74 6.74 -33.41
N LYS A 7 -12.56 6.32 -33.89
CA LYS A 7 -12.14 4.92 -33.85
C LYS A 7 -11.28 4.69 -32.59
N VAL A 8 -11.72 3.78 -31.72
CA VAL A 8 -10.98 3.37 -30.54
C VAL A 8 -10.39 1.99 -30.77
N LYS A 9 -9.07 1.86 -30.58
CA LYS A 9 -8.38 0.58 -30.58
C LYS A 9 -7.81 0.33 -29.17
N VAL A 10 -8.30 -0.72 -28.53
CA VAL A 10 -7.82 -1.13 -27.20
C VAL A 10 -6.83 -2.27 -27.39
N LYS A 11 -5.62 -2.10 -26.85
CA LYS A 11 -4.61 -3.15 -26.78
C LYS A 11 -4.39 -3.49 -25.32
N PRO A 12 -4.79 -4.67 -24.83
CA PRO A 12 -4.48 -5.07 -23.49
C PRO A 12 -2.97 -5.30 -23.36
N HIS A 13 -2.39 -4.86 -22.27
CA HIS A 13 -1.01 -5.16 -21.93
C HIS A 13 -0.98 -6.28 -20.88
N HIS A 14 -0.73 -5.92 -19.65
CA HIS A 14 -0.75 -6.83 -18.50
C HIS A 14 -1.67 -6.25 -17.45
N GLY A 15 -2.17 -7.09 -16.60
CA GLY A 15 -3.06 -6.71 -15.51
C GLY A 15 -2.99 -7.73 -14.38
N GLY A 16 -3.61 -7.42 -13.28
CA GLY A 16 -3.74 -8.31 -12.13
C GLY A 16 -5.10 -8.13 -11.48
N GLN A 17 -5.46 -9.08 -10.65
CA GLN A 17 -6.66 -8.97 -9.82
C GLN A 17 -6.45 -7.95 -8.71
N GLY A 18 -7.51 -7.27 -8.30
CA GLY A 18 -7.50 -6.41 -7.13
C GLY A 18 -7.31 -7.24 -5.86
N TYR A 19 -6.61 -6.66 -4.90
CA TYR A 19 -6.45 -7.22 -3.56
C TYR A 19 -6.90 -6.20 -2.51
N VAL A 20 -7.58 -6.66 -1.49
CA VAL A 20 -7.97 -5.82 -0.34
C VAL A 20 -7.42 -6.47 0.91
N THR A 21 -6.49 -5.79 1.57
CA THR A 21 -5.91 -6.23 2.84
C THR A 21 -6.99 -6.37 3.92
N PRO A 22 -7.14 -7.54 4.56
CA PRO A 22 -8.05 -7.69 5.70
C PRO A 22 -7.58 -6.86 6.90
N THR A 23 -8.43 -5.94 7.37
CA THR A 23 -8.11 -5.05 8.49
C THR A 23 -8.13 -5.72 9.86
N ASP A 24 -8.63 -6.94 9.94
CA ASP A 24 -8.60 -7.79 11.13
C ASP A 24 -7.35 -8.69 11.21
N SER A 25 -6.52 -8.71 10.18
CA SER A 25 -5.29 -9.51 10.14
C SER A 25 -4.25 -9.02 11.16
N ILE A 26 -3.44 -9.96 11.65
CA ILE A 26 -2.31 -9.67 12.57
C ILE A 26 -1.38 -8.62 11.94
N GLY A 27 -1.05 -8.77 10.65
CA GLY A 27 -0.20 -7.82 9.94
C GLY A 27 -0.77 -6.41 9.93
N TYR A 28 -2.07 -6.25 9.67
CA TYR A 28 -2.70 -4.93 9.72
C TYR A 28 -2.65 -4.32 11.14
N LYS A 29 -2.97 -5.11 12.17
CA LYS A 29 -2.94 -4.66 13.56
C LYS A 29 -1.53 -4.24 14.00
N ALA A 30 -0.52 -5.03 13.63
CA ALA A 30 0.89 -4.72 13.89
C ALA A 30 1.34 -3.44 13.18
N ALA A 31 0.98 -3.28 11.90
CA ALA A 31 1.26 -2.07 11.13
C ALA A 31 0.60 -0.84 11.77
N ASN A 32 -0.69 -0.93 12.10
CA ASN A 32 -1.42 0.17 12.72
C ASN A 32 -0.81 0.58 14.08
N LYS A 33 -0.39 -0.40 14.89
CA LYS A 33 0.30 -0.12 16.16
C LYS A 33 1.65 0.57 15.93
N ALA A 34 2.43 0.12 14.95
CA ALA A 34 3.69 0.75 14.59
C ALA A 34 3.52 2.20 14.10
N TYR A 35 2.53 2.46 13.23
CA TYR A 35 2.19 3.82 12.81
C TYR A 35 1.75 4.70 13.99
N THR A 36 0.92 4.17 14.88
CA THR A 36 0.45 4.91 16.06
C THR A 36 1.62 5.34 16.94
N GLU A 37 2.60 4.45 17.14
CA GLU A 37 3.79 4.78 17.95
C GLU A 37 4.68 5.83 17.28
N THR A 38 4.88 5.75 15.97
CA THR A 38 5.78 6.67 15.26
C THR A 38 5.16 8.01 14.90
N PHE A 39 3.87 8.04 14.58
CA PHE A 39 3.16 9.26 14.14
C PHE A 39 2.23 9.85 15.21
N GLY A 40 2.00 9.15 16.31
CA GLY A 40 1.11 9.59 17.39
C GLY A 40 -0.39 9.41 17.10
N VAL A 41 -0.74 8.91 15.91
CA VAL A 41 -2.13 8.68 15.48
C VAL A 41 -2.23 7.34 14.74
N PRO A 42 -3.36 6.63 14.84
CA PRO A 42 -3.57 5.39 14.10
C PRO A 42 -3.64 5.66 12.59
N ALA A 43 -3.15 4.70 11.81
CA ALA A 43 -3.27 4.75 10.36
C ALA A 43 -4.73 4.55 9.93
N ILE A 44 -5.18 5.34 8.97
CA ILE A 44 -6.49 5.20 8.34
C ILE A 44 -6.33 4.31 7.11
N PRO A 45 -6.98 3.14 7.04
CA PRO A 45 -6.90 2.29 5.87
C PRO A 45 -7.61 2.95 4.69
N VAL A 46 -6.92 3.07 3.57
CA VAL A 46 -7.47 3.59 2.34
C VAL A 46 -7.42 2.54 1.23
N ARG A 47 -8.33 2.62 0.28
CA ARG A 47 -8.26 1.85 -0.96
C ARG A 47 -7.56 2.68 -2.02
N SER A 48 -6.55 2.12 -2.63
CA SER A 48 -5.83 2.71 -3.75
C SER A 48 -6.14 1.98 -5.06
N GLY A 49 -5.72 2.54 -6.18
CA GLY A 49 -5.83 1.88 -7.47
C GLY A 49 -4.96 0.63 -7.58
N GLY A 50 -5.28 -0.24 -8.53
CA GLY A 50 -4.61 -1.54 -8.74
C GLY A 50 -3.24 -1.43 -9.41
N SER A 51 -2.36 -0.54 -8.97
CA SER A 51 -1.05 -0.30 -9.59
C SER A 51 0.03 -1.33 -9.22
N ILE A 52 -0.23 -2.22 -8.27
CA ILE A 52 0.71 -3.27 -7.82
C ILE A 52 0.09 -4.66 -8.02
N PRO A 53 0.06 -5.18 -9.25
CA PRO A 53 -0.67 -6.43 -9.58
C PRO A 53 -0.08 -7.68 -8.91
N ILE A 54 1.20 -7.63 -8.49
CA ILE A 54 1.89 -8.74 -7.83
C ILE A 54 1.31 -9.08 -6.44
N VAL A 55 0.61 -8.14 -5.79
CA VAL A 55 0.06 -8.34 -4.44
C VAL A 55 -0.93 -9.50 -4.40
N ALA A 56 -1.86 -9.52 -5.36
CA ALA A 56 -2.83 -10.62 -5.46
C ALA A 56 -2.15 -11.97 -5.77
N LEU A 57 -1.05 -11.94 -6.52
CA LEU A 57 -0.26 -13.14 -6.80
C LEU A 57 0.43 -13.66 -5.54
N PHE A 58 1.01 -12.78 -4.72
CA PHE A 58 1.61 -13.18 -3.43
C PHE A 58 0.57 -13.84 -2.51
N GLU A 59 -0.62 -13.28 -2.41
CA GLU A 59 -1.68 -13.89 -1.62
C GLU A 59 -2.07 -15.26 -2.14
N LYS A 60 -2.24 -15.39 -3.46
CA LYS A 60 -2.61 -16.65 -4.11
C LYS A 60 -1.56 -17.74 -3.96
N GLU A 61 -0.30 -17.43 -4.25
CA GLU A 61 0.78 -18.44 -4.34
C GLU A 61 1.40 -18.71 -2.96
N LEU A 62 1.63 -17.68 -2.15
CA LEU A 62 2.27 -17.81 -0.84
C LEU A 62 1.26 -18.01 0.30
N LYS A 63 -0.04 -17.88 0.03
CA LYS A 63 -1.10 -17.91 1.05
C LYS A 63 -0.86 -16.90 2.19
N SER A 64 -0.13 -15.84 1.89
CA SER A 64 0.28 -14.80 2.82
C SER A 64 -0.52 -13.53 2.60
N LYS A 65 -1.04 -12.97 3.69
CA LYS A 65 -1.78 -11.70 3.65
C LYS A 65 -0.79 -10.55 3.53
N THR A 66 -0.81 -9.87 2.39
CA THR A 66 0.08 -8.74 2.12
C THR A 66 -0.42 -7.47 2.78
N ILE A 67 0.48 -6.74 3.43
CA ILE A 67 0.21 -5.42 4.02
C ILE A 67 0.98 -4.38 3.21
N LEU A 68 0.27 -3.40 2.67
CA LEU A 68 0.86 -2.26 1.98
C LEU A 68 1.00 -1.10 2.96
N MET A 69 2.25 -0.76 3.29
CA MET A 69 2.58 0.34 4.20
C MET A 69 3.15 1.48 3.37
N GLY A 70 2.45 2.61 3.33
CA GLY A 70 2.85 3.80 2.58
C GLY A 70 3.24 4.95 3.51
N PHE A 71 4.25 5.73 3.12
CA PHE A 71 4.73 6.90 3.84
C PHE A 71 4.71 8.17 2.98
N GLY A 72 4.28 8.04 1.73
CA GLY A 72 4.09 9.16 0.81
C GLY A 72 2.82 9.95 1.09
N LEU A 73 2.79 11.18 0.64
CA LEU A 73 1.65 12.09 0.70
C LEU A 73 1.12 12.37 -0.72
N ASP A 74 -0.13 12.76 -0.81
CA ASP A 74 -0.72 13.20 -2.09
C ASP A 74 0.03 14.41 -2.66
N SER A 75 0.61 15.26 -1.80
CA SER A 75 1.43 16.39 -2.18
C SER A 75 2.77 16.02 -2.80
N ASP A 76 3.22 14.77 -2.68
CA ASP A 76 4.51 14.32 -3.23
C ASP A 76 4.51 14.23 -4.76
N ALA A 77 3.37 14.50 -5.39
CA ALA A 77 3.20 14.58 -6.85
C ALA A 77 3.69 13.32 -7.58
N ILE A 78 3.39 12.13 -7.02
CA ILE A 78 3.80 10.83 -7.56
C ILE A 78 3.42 10.70 -9.04
N HIS A 79 4.39 10.30 -9.88
CA HIS A 79 4.26 10.20 -11.33
C HIS A 79 3.99 11.54 -12.05
N SER A 80 4.38 12.65 -11.44
CA SER A 80 4.19 13.99 -11.98
C SER A 80 5.51 14.77 -12.03
N PRO A 81 5.58 15.90 -12.76
CA PRO A 81 6.72 16.80 -12.66
C PRO A 81 6.93 17.27 -11.21
N ASN A 82 8.21 17.37 -10.81
CA ASN A 82 8.62 17.72 -9.45
C ASN A 82 8.20 16.71 -8.38
N GLU A 83 8.06 15.44 -8.74
CA GLU A 83 7.88 14.35 -7.78
C GLU A 83 8.95 14.43 -6.69
N HIS A 84 8.55 14.33 -5.44
CA HIS A 84 9.45 14.40 -4.29
C HIS A 84 8.96 13.47 -3.18
N PHE A 85 9.78 13.30 -2.16
CA PHE A 85 9.44 12.54 -0.97
C PHE A 85 9.92 13.30 0.28
N GLY A 86 9.03 13.51 1.22
CA GLY A 86 9.35 14.26 2.44
C GLY A 86 10.37 13.55 3.32
N ILE A 87 11.48 14.22 3.68
CA ILE A 87 12.52 13.66 4.56
C ILE A 87 11.94 13.23 5.91
N PHE A 88 10.99 13.98 6.45
CA PHE A 88 10.29 13.62 7.69
C PHE A 88 9.64 12.24 7.57
N ASN A 89 8.85 12.02 6.51
CA ASN A 89 8.18 10.74 6.28
C ASN A 89 9.15 9.61 5.98
N TYR A 90 10.26 9.91 5.31
CA TYR A 90 11.35 8.95 5.08
C TYR A 90 11.93 8.45 6.41
N LEU A 91 12.28 9.37 7.32
CA LEU A 91 12.82 9.01 8.64
C LEU A 91 11.78 8.27 9.48
N LYS A 92 10.52 8.70 9.46
CA LYS A 92 9.42 7.98 10.13
C LYS A 92 9.20 6.58 9.57
N GLY A 93 9.39 6.38 8.28
CA GLY A 93 9.37 5.04 7.67
C GLY A 93 10.46 4.13 8.25
N ILE A 94 11.67 4.65 8.40
CA ILE A 94 12.80 3.92 9.01
C ILE A 94 12.49 3.52 10.46
N GLU A 95 11.83 4.39 11.24
CA GLU A 95 11.40 4.08 12.61
C GLU A 95 10.25 3.06 12.65
N THR A 96 9.30 3.16 11.72
CA THR A 96 8.07 2.36 11.71
C THR A 96 8.32 0.89 11.33
N ILE A 97 9.21 0.63 10.38
CA ILE A 97 9.42 -0.73 9.85
C ILE A 97 9.93 -1.71 10.95
N PRO A 98 10.95 -1.39 11.75
CA PRO A 98 11.36 -2.28 12.85
C PRO A 98 10.26 -2.51 13.89
N LEU A 99 9.44 -1.49 14.18
CA LEU A 99 8.31 -1.63 15.11
C LEU A 99 7.23 -2.54 14.54
N PHE A 100 6.98 -2.47 13.23
CA PHE A 100 6.08 -3.41 12.57
C PHE A 100 6.50 -4.86 12.80
N TYR A 101 7.76 -5.19 12.54
CA TYR A 101 8.27 -6.55 12.76
C TYR A 101 8.19 -6.98 14.22
N LYS A 102 8.54 -6.08 15.14
CA LYS A 102 8.39 -6.34 16.58
C LYS A 102 6.97 -6.70 16.95
N TYR A 103 6.00 -5.87 16.56
CA TYR A 103 4.60 -6.10 16.90
C TYR A 103 3.99 -7.29 16.16
N PHE A 104 4.42 -7.55 14.94
CA PHE A 104 3.99 -8.72 14.21
C PHE A 104 4.37 -10.00 14.97
N VAL A 105 5.63 -10.13 15.40
CA VAL A 105 6.11 -11.29 16.18
C VAL A 105 5.42 -11.39 17.55
N GLU A 106 5.15 -10.26 18.20
CA GLU A 106 4.43 -10.27 19.49
C GLU A 106 2.98 -10.74 19.36
N MET A 107 2.31 -10.45 18.25
CA MET A 107 0.91 -10.79 18.00
C MET A 107 0.71 -12.17 17.34
N ASP A 108 1.75 -12.75 16.77
CA ASP A 108 1.71 -14.06 16.09
C ASP A 108 1.94 -15.23 17.08
N LYS A 109 2.11 -14.94 18.34
CA LYS A 109 2.21 -15.93 19.43
C LYS A 109 0.83 -16.34 19.94
#